data_982f7c95c6f3834fcbe10486431b592f
#
_entry.id   982f7c95c6f3834fcbe10486431b592f
#
_cell.length_a   1.000
_cell.length_b   1.000
_cell.length_c   1.000
_cell.angle_alpha   90.00
_cell.angle_beta   90.00
_cell.angle_gamma   90.00
#
_symmetry.space_group_name_H-M   'P 1'
#
loop_
_entity.id
_entity.type
_entity.pdbx_description
1 polymer ?
#
loop_
_entity_poly.entity_id
_entity_poly.type
_entity_poly.pdbx_seq_one_letter_code
_entity_poly.pdbx_strand_id
1 'polypeptide(L)'
;MNNKFHLDFERPIVELEKKIAELSHQADTGGLELDQEIVRLNERVEEERQKIYSSLSSWQKVQISRHPNRPYAMDYVERMLSDFRELHGDRYYGDDPSVVGGPARLDGDSIMVVGIQSGRNLDERQRRNFGMPHPEGYRKALRLMKMAAKFAMPILTLVDTSGAYPGVEAEERGQAEAIARNLYEMSHLQVPIIVAITGQAFSGGAIGITVGDRILMMEHSCYSVIVPESCSTILFKVRERKEEAAEALKLTASDLQEEGIIDRIVGEPFGGAHRNWDEAAASLKRHILEAIAELRSLSTDELVQKRIEKFSAMARFKE
;
A
#
# COMPACT_ATOMS: atom_id res chain seq x y z
N MET A 1 -25.35 -11.60 -12.11
CA MET A 1 -24.40 -12.36 -11.26
C MET A 1 -23.12 -11.54 -11.16
N ASN A 2 -22.86 -10.91 -10.01
CA ASN A 2 -21.61 -10.20 -9.78
C ASN A 2 -20.47 -11.22 -9.75
N ASN A 3 -19.68 -11.28 -10.79
CA ASN A 3 -18.49 -12.13 -10.85
C ASN A 3 -17.45 -11.51 -9.88
N LYS A 4 -17.56 -11.85 -8.58
CA LYS A 4 -16.57 -11.40 -7.59
C LYS A 4 -15.22 -11.99 -7.99
N PHE A 5 -14.20 -11.16 -8.11
CA PHE A 5 -12.83 -11.60 -8.33
C PHE A 5 -12.37 -12.41 -7.11
N HIS A 6 -11.73 -13.56 -7.35
CA HIS A 6 -11.20 -14.44 -6.33
C HIS A 6 -9.78 -14.86 -6.69
N LEU A 7 -8.96 -15.02 -5.69
CA LEU A 7 -7.63 -15.57 -5.85
C LEU A 7 -7.70 -17.12 -5.93
N ASP A 8 -6.80 -17.74 -6.67
CA ASP A 8 -6.84 -19.20 -6.90
C ASP A 8 -6.83 -20.01 -5.60
N PHE A 9 -6.08 -19.57 -4.61
CA PHE A 9 -6.01 -20.23 -3.30
C PHE A 9 -7.26 -20.03 -2.42
N GLU A 10 -8.13 -19.08 -2.75
CA GLU A 10 -9.42 -18.87 -2.07
C GLU A 10 -10.54 -19.77 -2.62
N ARG A 11 -10.27 -20.56 -3.67
CA ARG A 11 -11.29 -21.40 -4.31
C ARG A 11 -12.09 -22.28 -3.33
N PRO A 12 -11.49 -22.92 -2.30
CA PRO A 12 -12.26 -23.71 -1.33
C PRO A 12 -13.30 -22.87 -0.56
N ILE A 13 -12.93 -21.62 -0.20
CA ILE A 13 -13.84 -20.68 0.49
C ILE A 13 -15.00 -20.30 -0.44
N VAL A 14 -14.68 -19.95 -1.68
CA VAL A 14 -15.65 -19.52 -2.69
C VAL A 14 -16.68 -20.62 -3.01
N GLU A 15 -16.24 -21.88 -3.06
CA GLU A 15 -17.13 -23.02 -3.29
C GLU A 15 -18.13 -23.21 -2.13
N LEU A 16 -17.66 -23.04 -0.88
CA LEU A 16 -18.53 -23.07 0.29
C LEU A 16 -19.50 -21.89 0.32
N GLU A 17 -19.01 -20.66 0.05
CA GLU A 17 -19.87 -19.46 -0.02
C GLU A 17 -20.95 -19.57 -1.10
N LYS A 18 -20.66 -20.17 -2.25
CA LYS A 18 -21.66 -20.45 -3.30
C LYS A 18 -22.73 -21.43 -2.80
N LYS A 19 -22.30 -22.51 -2.15
CA LYS A 19 -23.24 -23.49 -1.60
C LYS A 19 -24.17 -22.89 -0.54
N ILE A 20 -23.62 -22.02 0.33
CA ILE A 20 -24.40 -21.26 1.30
C ILE A 20 -25.43 -20.38 0.60
N ALA A 21 -25.04 -19.64 -0.44
CA ALA A 21 -25.95 -18.79 -1.19
C ALA A 21 -27.09 -19.58 -1.88
N GLU A 22 -26.80 -20.76 -2.43
CA GLU A 22 -27.78 -21.65 -3.03
C GLU A 22 -28.78 -22.16 -1.98
N LEU A 23 -28.28 -22.60 -0.82
CA LEU A 23 -29.14 -23.08 0.28
C LEU A 23 -29.97 -21.95 0.88
N SER A 24 -29.42 -20.76 1.07
CA SER A 24 -30.17 -19.60 1.57
C SER A 24 -31.31 -19.22 0.63
N HIS A 25 -31.13 -19.31 -0.68
CA HIS A 25 -32.22 -19.09 -1.65
C HIS A 25 -33.31 -20.16 -1.58
N GLN A 26 -32.97 -21.40 -1.18
CA GLN A 26 -33.90 -22.48 -0.98
C GLN A 26 -34.60 -22.41 0.39
N ALA A 27 -33.90 -21.89 1.42
CA ALA A 27 -34.43 -21.75 2.78
C ALA A 27 -35.60 -20.74 2.88
N ASP A 28 -35.67 -19.75 1.99
CA ASP A 28 -36.83 -18.86 1.86
C ASP A 28 -38.13 -19.62 1.55
N THR A 29 -38.02 -20.91 1.22
CA THR A 29 -39.14 -21.81 0.89
C THR A 29 -39.23 -23.10 1.76
N GLY A 30 -38.31 -23.36 2.70
CA GLY A 30 -38.23 -24.64 3.44
C GLY A 30 -37.36 -24.65 4.69
N GLY A 31 -37.86 -25.11 5.70
CA GLY A 31 -37.64 -25.58 7.08
C GLY A 31 -36.26 -25.47 7.77
N LEU A 32 -36.31 -25.62 9.10
CA LEU A 32 -35.25 -25.62 10.12
C LEU A 32 -34.00 -26.47 9.81
N GLU A 33 -34.07 -27.51 8.98
CA GLU A 33 -32.91 -28.35 8.62
C GLU A 33 -31.92 -27.61 7.70
N LEU A 34 -32.41 -26.73 6.82
CA LEU A 34 -31.55 -25.91 5.94
C LEU A 34 -30.81 -24.85 6.73
N ASP A 35 -31.42 -24.26 7.74
CA ASP A 35 -30.77 -23.27 8.61
C ASP A 35 -29.57 -23.87 9.38
N GLN A 36 -29.71 -25.12 9.87
CA GLN A 36 -28.62 -25.81 10.55
C GLN A 36 -27.46 -26.15 9.61
N GLU A 37 -27.77 -26.53 8.37
CA GLU A 37 -26.71 -26.80 7.37
C GLU A 37 -25.99 -25.51 6.97
N ILE A 38 -26.70 -24.39 6.84
CA ILE A 38 -26.09 -23.06 6.58
C ILE A 38 -25.14 -22.66 7.72
N VAL A 39 -25.53 -22.88 8.99
CA VAL A 39 -24.67 -22.62 10.14
C VAL A 39 -23.39 -23.44 10.07
N ARG A 40 -23.49 -24.75 9.83
CA ARG A 40 -22.33 -25.65 9.70
C ARG A 40 -21.38 -25.24 8.54
N LEU A 41 -21.97 -24.83 7.41
CA LEU A 41 -21.18 -24.38 6.27
C LEU A 41 -20.46 -23.06 6.56
N ASN A 42 -21.08 -22.14 7.30
CA ASN A 42 -20.42 -20.90 7.74
C ASN A 42 -19.26 -21.20 8.69
N GLU A 43 -19.42 -22.12 9.64
CA GLU A 43 -18.31 -22.57 10.50
C GLU A 43 -17.15 -23.13 9.66
N ARG A 44 -17.43 -23.97 8.66
CA ARG A 44 -16.41 -24.49 7.75
C ARG A 44 -15.74 -23.41 6.90
N VAL A 45 -16.46 -22.37 6.48
CA VAL A 45 -15.89 -21.22 5.78
C VAL A 45 -14.85 -20.53 6.67
N GLU A 46 -15.17 -20.32 7.96
CA GLU A 46 -14.23 -19.68 8.89
C GLU A 46 -13.01 -20.57 9.18
N GLU A 47 -13.20 -21.88 9.32
CA GLU A 47 -12.09 -22.83 9.47
C GLU A 47 -11.16 -22.84 8.25
N GLU A 48 -11.71 -22.91 7.02
CA GLU A 48 -10.91 -22.88 5.80
C GLU A 48 -10.22 -21.51 5.61
N ARG A 49 -10.88 -20.41 5.94
CA ARG A 49 -10.25 -19.10 5.97
C ARG A 49 -9.07 -19.08 6.94
N GLN A 50 -9.28 -19.50 8.18
CA GLN A 50 -8.22 -19.55 9.18
C GLN A 50 -7.03 -20.37 8.69
N LYS A 51 -7.26 -21.53 8.13
CA LYS A 51 -6.22 -22.42 7.60
C LYS A 51 -5.43 -21.76 6.45
N ILE A 52 -6.12 -21.14 5.50
CA ILE A 52 -5.48 -20.50 4.33
C ILE A 52 -4.69 -19.27 4.77
N TYR A 53 -5.32 -18.35 5.50
CA TYR A 53 -4.72 -17.05 5.82
C TYR A 53 -3.66 -17.10 6.93
N SER A 54 -3.62 -18.15 7.76
CA SER A 54 -2.55 -18.35 8.75
C SER A 54 -1.22 -18.79 8.16
N SER A 55 -1.17 -19.24 6.89
CA SER A 55 0.01 -19.84 6.26
C SER A 55 0.25 -19.38 4.82
N LEU A 56 -0.05 -18.11 4.54
CA LEU A 56 0.15 -17.54 3.21
C LEU A 56 1.64 -17.52 2.81
N SER A 57 1.95 -18.02 1.61
CA SER A 57 3.27 -17.85 1.01
C SER A 57 3.53 -16.39 0.61
N SER A 58 4.79 -16.02 0.39
CA SER A 58 5.16 -14.68 -0.08
C SER A 58 4.46 -14.34 -1.40
N TRP A 59 4.32 -15.31 -2.31
CA TRP A 59 3.59 -15.11 -3.56
C TRP A 59 2.09 -14.87 -3.35
N GLN A 60 1.45 -15.58 -2.44
CA GLN A 60 0.05 -15.35 -2.10
C GLN A 60 -0.18 -13.95 -1.49
N LYS A 61 0.74 -13.48 -0.64
CA LYS A 61 0.70 -12.09 -0.15
C LYS A 61 0.87 -11.07 -1.29
N VAL A 62 1.74 -11.32 -2.28
CA VAL A 62 1.82 -10.49 -3.50
C VAL A 62 0.48 -10.46 -4.25
N GLN A 63 -0.20 -11.60 -4.37
CA GLN A 63 -1.51 -11.64 -5.02
C GLN A 63 -2.57 -10.84 -4.25
N ILE A 64 -2.59 -10.94 -2.91
CA ILE A 64 -3.49 -10.13 -2.06
C ILE A 64 -3.17 -8.65 -2.16
N SER A 65 -1.89 -8.25 -2.17
CA SER A 65 -1.48 -6.85 -2.29
C SER A 65 -1.97 -6.19 -3.59
N ARG A 66 -2.20 -7.00 -4.63
CA ARG A 66 -2.69 -6.59 -5.96
C ARG A 66 -4.17 -6.81 -6.17
N HIS A 67 -4.90 -7.24 -5.14
CA HIS A 67 -6.32 -7.57 -5.28
C HIS A 67 -7.12 -6.36 -5.79
N PRO A 68 -7.93 -6.46 -6.87
CA PRO A 68 -8.58 -5.32 -7.51
C PRO A 68 -9.57 -4.58 -6.59
N ASN A 69 -10.08 -5.27 -5.57
CA ASN A 69 -10.96 -4.68 -4.55
C ASN A 69 -10.20 -4.18 -3.31
N ARG A 70 -8.86 -4.16 -3.33
CA ARG A 70 -8.09 -3.56 -2.25
C ARG A 70 -8.30 -2.04 -2.23
N PRO A 71 -8.41 -1.39 -1.06
CA PRO A 71 -8.56 0.06 -1.01
C PRO A 71 -7.29 0.75 -1.54
N TYR A 72 -7.48 1.76 -2.40
CA TYR A 72 -6.45 2.64 -2.91
C TYR A 72 -6.30 3.89 -2.04
N ALA A 73 -5.35 4.76 -2.38
CA ALA A 73 -5.05 5.96 -1.59
C ALA A 73 -6.28 6.81 -1.26
N MET A 74 -7.14 7.10 -2.25
CA MET A 74 -8.34 7.92 -2.04
C MET A 74 -9.38 7.23 -1.17
N ASP A 75 -9.49 5.90 -1.21
CA ASP A 75 -10.41 5.16 -0.34
C ASP A 75 -10.00 5.28 1.15
N TYR A 76 -8.69 5.32 1.43
CA TYR A 76 -8.16 5.60 2.77
C TYR A 76 -8.37 7.06 3.17
N VAL A 77 -8.11 8.00 2.26
CA VAL A 77 -8.33 9.44 2.50
C VAL A 77 -9.78 9.72 2.92
N GLU A 78 -10.74 9.19 2.17
CA GLU A 78 -12.18 9.39 2.44
C GLU A 78 -12.63 8.83 3.79
N ARG A 79 -11.99 7.75 4.29
CA ARG A 79 -12.34 7.07 5.54
C ARG A 79 -11.62 7.62 6.76
N MET A 80 -10.41 8.11 6.58
CA MET A 80 -9.57 8.52 7.70
C MET A 80 -9.56 10.02 7.94
N LEU A 81 -9.79 10.82 6.88
CA LEU A 81 -9.53 12.24 6.87
C LEU A 81 -10.79 13.06 6.54
N SER A 82 -10.81 14.32 6.96
CA SER A 82 -11.78 15.31 6.54
C SER A 82 -11.11 16.49 5.83
N ASP A 83 -11.92 17.32 5.17
CA ASP A 83 -11.49 18.57 4.51
C ASP A 83 -10.34 18.39 3.50
N PHE A 84 -10.21 17.23 2.89
CA PHE A 84 -9.19 17.00 1.86
C PHE A 84 -9.40 17.92 0.66
N ARG A 85 -8.32 18.59 0.25
CA ARG A 85 -8.28 19.48 -0.91
C ARG A 85 -7.17 19.06 -1.83
N GLU A 86 -7.50 18.39 -2.95
CA GLU A 86 -6.51 17.97 -3.92
C GLU A 86 -5.84 19.16 -4.59
N LEU A 87 -4.51 19.13 -4.69
CA LEU A 87 -3.68 20.12 -5.35
C LEU A 87 -2.94 19.51 -6.54
N HIS A 88 -3.13 20.08 -7.70
CA HIS A 88 -2.66 19.57 -8.97
C HIS A 88 -1.37 20.22 -9.47
N GLY A 89 -0.64 19.49 -10.31
CA GLY A 89 0.50 19.96 -11.11
C GLY A 89 1.81 20.12 -10.34
N ASP A 90 2.90 19.94 -11.06
CA ASP A 90 4.26 20.03 -10.52
C ASP A 90 4.86 21.44 -10.55
N ARG A 91 4.22 22.40 -11.22
CA ARG A 91 4.69 23.78 -11.48
C ARG A 91 5.90 23.84 -12.41
N TYR A 92 6.11 22.79 -13.20
CA TYR A 92 7.22 22.71 -14.15
C TYR A 92 6.75 22.23 -15.53
N TYR A 93 6.13 21.05 -15.62
CA TYR A 93 5.68 20.45 -16.87
C TYR A 93 4.16 20.23 -16.91
N GLY A 94 3.59 19.58 -15.90
CA GLY A 94 2.18 19.22 -15.94
C GLY A 94 1.64 18.63 -14.64
N ASP A 95 0.50 17.99 -14.76
CA ASP A 95 -0.09 17.18 -13.67
C ASP A 95 0.04 15.69 -14.01
N ASP A 96 0.20 14.88 -12.97
CA ASP A 96 0.12 13.43 -13.07
C ASP A 96 -1.01 12.93 -12.17
N PRO A 97 -2.11 12.42 -12.76
CA PRO A 97 -3.24 11.91 -11.99
C PRO A 97 -2.96 10.59 -11.24
N SER A 98 -1.82 9.95 -11.47
CA SER A 98 -1.40 8.78 -10.69
C SER A 98 -0.90 9.15 -9.29
N VAL A 99 -0.54 10.43 -9.06
CA VAL A 99 -0.22 10.95 -7.75
C VAL A 99 -1.33 11.91 -7.32
N VAL A 100 -2.00 11.60 -6.23
CA VAL A 100 -2.99 12.45 -5.58
C VAL A 100 -2.39 13.06 -4.31
N GLY A 101 -2.77 14.28 -3.97
CA GLY A 101 -2.28 14.86 -2.72
C GLY A 101 -2.78 16.26 -2.46
N GLY A 102 -2.70 16.63 -1.21
CA GLY A 102 -3.15 17.94 -0.71
C GLY A 102 -3.31 17.98 0.79
N PRO A 103 -3.62 19.15 1.37
CA PRO A 103 -3.92 19.29 2.79
C PRO A 103 -5.25 18.63 3.14
N ALA A 104 -5.31 18.08 4.34
CA ALA A 104 -6.48 17.45 4.94
C ALA A 104 -6.47 17.67 6.46
N ARG A 105 -7.48 17.12 7.16
CA ARG A 105 -7.50 17.03 8.61
C ARG A 105 -7.59 15.60 9.08
N LEU A 106 -6.72 15.24 10.03
CA LEU A 106 -6.76 13.98 10.77
C LEU A 106 -7.16 14.30 12.21
N ASP A 107 -8.38 13.94 12.59
CA ASP A 107 -8.98 14.25 13.90
C ASP A 107 -8.85 15.73 14.32
N GLY A 108 -9.03 16.63 13.35
CA GLY A 108 -8.94 18.06 13.53
C GLY A 108 -7.57 18.69 13.28
N ASP A 109 -6.48 17.91 13.34
CA ASP A 109 -5.13 18.37 13.06
C ASP A 109 -4.84 18.44 11.55
N SER A 110 -4.15 19.47 11.12
CA SER A 110 -3.74 19.61 9.71
C SER A 110 -2.66 18.60 9.35
N ILE A 111 -2.83 17.94 8.20
CA ILE A 111 -1.88 16.99 7.65
C ILE A 111 -1.77 17.19 6.13
N MET A 112 -0.60 16.93 5.56
CA MET A 112 -0.40 16.84 4.11
C MET A 112 -0.42 15.40 3.68
N VAL A 113 -1.27 15.04 2.72
CA VAL A 113 -1.32 13.69 2.15
C VAL A 113 -0.74 13.69 0.76
N VAL A 114 0.02 12.65 0.45
CA VAL A 114 0.53 12.33 -0.88
C VAL A 114 0.32 10.84 -1.10
N GLY A 115 -0.41 10.45 -2.13
CA GLY A 115 -0.71 9.03 -2.39
C GLY A 115 -0.53 8.66 -3.84
N ILE A 116 -0.12 7.41 -4.08
CA ILE A 116 -0.16 6.84 -5.43
C ILE A 116 -1.52 6.17 -5.60
N GLN A 117 -2.21 6.58 -6.65
CA GLN A 117 -3.58 6.17 -6.95
C GLN A 117 -3.63 5.42 -8.27
N SER A 118 -4.09 4.19 -8.22
CA SER A 118 -4.51 3.44 -9.41
C SER A 118 -6.01 3.64 -9.68
N GLY A 119 -6.53 3.07 -10.75
CA GLY A 119 -7.94 3.10 -11.10
C GLY A 119 -8.62 1.74 -10.92
N ARG A 120 -9.95 1.73 -10.78
CA ARG A 120 -10.74 0.51 -10.63
C ARG A 120 -11.19 -0.09 -11.96
N ASN A 121 -11.55 0.75 -12.90
CA ASN A 121 -11.88 0.35 -14.27
C ASN A 121 -10.74 0.68 -15.24
N LEU A 122 -10.87 0.23 -16.50
CA LEU A 122 -9.80 0.39 -17.49
C LEU A 122 -9.51 1.86 -17.79
N ASP A 123 -10.53 2.70 -17.93
CA ASP A 123 -10.38 4.12 -18.27
C ASP A 123 -9.67 4.89 -17.15
N GLU A 124 -10.04 4.64 -15.89
CA GLU A 124 -9.34 5.20 -14.73
C GLU A 124 -7.90 4.71 -14.64
N ARG A 125 -7.66 3.42 -14.87
CA ARG A 125 -6.32 2.84 -14.85
C ARG A 125 -5.43 3.46 -15.91
N GLN A 126 -5.93 3.63 -17.14
CA GLN A 126 -5.20 4.32 -18.20
C GLN A 126 -4.92 5.77 -17.84
N ARG A 127 -5.93 6.52 -17.39
CA ARG A 127 -5.78 7.90 -16.94
C ARG A 127 -4.74 8.08 -15.85
N ARG A 128 -4.62 7.10 -14.93
CA ARG A 128 -3.69 7.11 -13.80
C ARG A 128 -2.43 6.28 -14.05
N ASN A 129 -2.09 6.02 -15.31
CA ASN A 129 -0.91 5.26 -15.70
C ASN A 129 -0.75 3.94 -14.94
N PHE A 130 -1.86 3.26 -14.62
CA PHE A 130 -1.90 2.03 -13.83
C PHE A 130 -1.23 2.16 -12.44
N GLY A 131 -1.22 3.37 -11.86
CA GLY A 131 -0.52 3.65 -10.61
C GLY A 131 1.00 3.72 -10.74
N MET A 132 1.49 3.98 -11.95
CA MET A 132 2.93 4.20 -12.23
C MET A 132 3.20 5.69 -12.48
N PRO A 133 3.76 6.44 -11.52
CA PRO A 133 3.94 7.87 -11.68
C PRO A 133 4.98 8.24 -12.76
N HIS A 134 4.68 9.32 -13.47
CA HIS A 134 5.61 10.06 -14.30
C HIS A 134 6.48 11.02 -13.46
N PRO A 135 7.53 11.65 -14.03
CA PRO A 135 8.38 12.60 -13.30
C PRO A 135 7.61 13.74 -12.63
N GLU A 136 6.58 14.24 -13.31
CA GLU A 136 5.70 15.31 -12.81
C GLU A 136 4.90 14.88 -11.57
N GLY A 137 4.59 13.60 -11.43
CA GLY A 137 3.99 13.04 -10.23
C GLY A 137 4.92 13.12 -9.01
N TYR A 138 6.18 12.74 -9.17
CA TYR A 138 7.20 12.85 -8.11
C TYR A 138 7.50 14.31 -7.78
N ARG A 139 7.60 15.20 -8.78
CA ARG A 139 7.79 16.64 -8.55
C ARG A 139 6.57 17.26 -7.84
N LYS A 140 5.34 16.86 -8.21
CA LYS A 140 4.12 17.26 -7.49
C LYS A 140 4.17 16.80 -6.03
N ALA A 141 4.52 15.54 -5.79
CA ALA A 141 4.69 14.99 -4.44
C ALA A 141 5.65 15.85 -3.61
N LEU A 142 6.84 16.11 -4.13
CA LEU A 142 7.85 16.92 -3.45
C LEU A 142 7.36 18.35 -3.18
N ARG A 143 6.69 18.95 -4.15
CA ARG A 143 6.11 20.31 -3.99
C ARG A 143 5.14 20.36 -2.82
N LEU A 144 4.28 19.34 -2.69
CA LEU A 144 3.33 19.24 -1.57
C LEU A 144 4.04 18.99 -0.25
N MET A 145 5.05 18.15 -0.22
CA MET A 145 5.85 17.88 0.98
C MET A 145 6.61 19.13 1.44
N LYS A 146 7.18 19.91 0.53
CA LYS A 146 7.81 21.22 0.85
C LYS A 146 6.79 22.23 1.36
N MET A 147 5.57 22.20 0.83
CA MET A 147 4.48 23.04 1.36
C MET A 147 4.12 22.60 2.79
N ALA A 148 4.05 21.30 3.07
CA ALA A 148 3.82 20.78 4.40
C ALA A 148 4.88 21.28 5.39
N ALA A 149 6.16 21.19 5.03
CA ALA A 149 7.25 21.69 5.86
C ALA A 149 7.12 23.20 6.15
N LYS A 150 6.77 23.99 5.13
CA LYS A 150 6.54 25.44 5.30
C LYS A 150 5.44 25.77 6.31
N PHE A 151 4.41 24.95 6.42
CA PHE A 151 3.27 25.14 7.31
C PHE A 151 3.31 24.23 8.55
N ALA A 152 4.44 23.60 8.83
CA ALA A 152 4.65 22.68 9.96
C ALA A 152 3.60 21.56 10.05
N MET A 153 3.13 21.07 8.89
CA MET A 153 2.16 19.96 8.82
C MET A 153 2.89 18.63 8.73
N PRO A 154 2.53 17.59 9.49
CA PRO A 154 2.97 16.24 9.24
C PRO A 154 2.61 15.80 7.81
N ILE A 155 3.43 14.89 7.27
CA ILE A 155 3.22 14.30 5.94
C ILE A 155 2.81 12.85 6.11
N LEU A 156 1.76 12.44 5.39
CA LEU A 156 1.36 11.06 5.20
C LEU A 156 1.56 10.67 3.73
N THR A 157 2.39 9.67 3.46
CA THR A 157 2.46 9.07 2.12
C THR A 157 1.72 7.74 2.10
N LEU A 158 0.88 7.53 1.07
CA LEU A 158 0.14 6.29 0.83
C LEU A 158 0.72 5.63 -0.43
N VAL A 159 1.32 4.46 -0.26
CA VAL A 159 2.15 3.82 -1.29
C VAL A 159 1.48 2.56 -1.81
N ASP A 160 1.10 2.59 -3.10
CA ASP A 160 0.62 1.44 -3.84
C ASP A 160 1.00 1.59 -5.32
N THR A 161 2.12 1.00 -5.72
CA THR A 161 2.65 1.09 -7.09
C THR A 161 3.48 -0.13 -7.48
N SER A 162 3.36 -0.55 -8.73
CA SER A 162 4.25 -1.54 -9.33
C SER A 162 5.62 -0.96 -9.74
N GLY A 163 5.78 0.36 -9.72
CA GLY A 163 7.01 1.06 -10.10
C GLY A 163 6.74 2.45 -10.69
N ALA A 164 7.80 3.15 -11.04
CA ALA A 164 7.70 4.38 -11.83
C ALA A 164 7.37 4.06 -13.29
N TYR A 165 6.72 4.98 -14.02
CA TYR A 165 6.41 4.80 -15.42
C TYR A 165 7.70 4.64 -16.26
N PRO A 166 7.85 3.55 -17.04
CA PRO A 166 9.12 3.20 -17.69
C PRO A 166 9.22 3.70 -19.14
N GLY A 167 8.32 4.57 -19.59
CA GLY A 167 8.29 5.06 -20.97
C GLY A 167 9.41 6.05 -21.28
N VAL A 168 9.81 6.13 -22.56
CA VAL A 168 10.86 7.04 -23.05
C VAL A 168 10.54 8.50 -22.71
N GLU A 169 9.28 8.90 -22.85
CA GLU A 169 8.82 10.23 -22.51
C GLU A 169 8.98 10.60 -21.02
N ALA A 170 8.95 9.62 -20.12
CA ALA A 170 9.25 9.84 -18.71
C ALA A 170 10.77 10.01 -18.49
N GLU A 171 11.58 9.21 -19.17
CA GLU A 171 13.03 9.33 -19.16
C GLU A 171 13.47 10.73 -19.65
N GLU A 172 12.94 11.18 -20.80
CA GLU A 172 13.22 12.51 -21.37
C GLU A 172 12.85 13.67 -20.43
N ARG A 173 11.81 13.48 -19.60
CA ARG A 173 11.39 14.48 -18.60
C ARG A 173 12.04 14.30 -17.24
N GLY A 174 13.05 13.42 -17.11
CA GLY A 174 13.89 13.29 -15.94
C GLY A 174 13.29 12.41 -14.83
N GLN A 175 12.83 11.19 -15.16
CA GLN A 175 12.25 10.24 -14.18
C GLN A 175 13.22 9.93 -13.04
N ALA A 176 14.47 9.60 -13.38
CA ALA A 176 15.50 9.28 -12.39
C ALA A 176 15.84 10.47 -11.49
N GLU A 177 15.95 11.68 -12.08
CA GLU A 177 16.21 12.92 -11.33
C GLU A 177 15.08 13.23 -10.35
N ALA A 178 13.81 13.12 -10.80
CA ALA A 178 12.67 13.42 -9.96
C ALA A 178 12.60 12.48 -8.74
N ILE A 179 12.87 11.19 -8.92
CA ILE A 179 12.95 10.21 -7.84
C ILE A 179 14.13 10.51 -6.91
N ALA A 180 15.32 10.69 -7.44
CA ALA A 180 16.52 10.96 -6.65
C ALA A 180 16.41 12.27 -5.86
N ARG A 181 15.81 13.30 -6.45
CA ARG A 181 15.52 14.57 -5.79
C ARG A 181 14.58 14.38 -4.61
N ASN A 182 13.53 13.57 -4.76
CA ASN A 182 12.61 13.27 -3.67
C ASN A 182 13.34 12.58 -2.49
N LEU A 183 14.17 11.58 -2.76
CA LEU A 183 14.97 10.91 -1.72
C LEU A 183 15.82 11.90 -0.93
N TYR A 184 16.56 12.75 -1.63
CA TYR A 184 17.42 13.76 -1.01
C TYR A 184 16.61 14.76 -0.18
N GLU A 185 15.57 15.34 -0.75
CA GLU A 185 14.79 16.39 -0.08
C GLU A 185 13.97 15.84 1.10
N MET A 186 13.35 14.67 0.94
CA MET A 186 12.60 14.02 2.03
C MET A 186 13.47 13.73 3.25
N SER A 187 14.74 13.37 3.06
CA SER A 187 15.65 13.13 4.18
C SER A 187 15.90 14.37 5.03
N HIS A 188 15.68 15.59 4.49
CA HIS A 188 15.94 16.87 5.15
C HIS A 188 14.67 17.65 5.54
N LEU A 189 13.46 17.17 5.20
CA LEU A 189 12.22 17.87 5.58
C LEU A 189 12.03 17.93 7.09
N GLN A 190 11.75 19.13 7.58
CA GLN A 190 11.70 19.46 9.01
C GLN A 190 10.30 19.23 9.63
N VAL A 191 9.60 18.21 9.18
CA VAL A 191 8.29 17.79 9.70
C VAL A 191 8.21 16.29 9.76
N PRO A 192 7.37 15.69 10.61
CA PRO A 192 7.15 14.25 10.63
C PRO A 192 6.68 13.71 9.28
N ILE A 193 7.29 12.63 8.83
CA ILE A 193 6.89 11.91 7.61
C ILE A 193 6.50 10.49 8.00
N ILE A 194 5.24 10.16 7.83
CA ILE A 194 4.68 8.83 8.03
C ILE A 194 4.44 8.21 6.65
N VAL A 195 5.06 7.09 6.40
CA VAL A 195 4.87 6.29 5.19
C VAL A 195 3.91 5.15 5.50
N ALA A 196 2.90 4.96 4.69
CA ALA A 196 1.99 3.83 4.77
C ALA A 196 2.00 3.04 3.46
N ILE A 197 2.54 1.83 3.49
CA ILE A 197 2.53 0.90 2.36
C ILE A 197 1.21 0.14 2.43
N THR A 198 0.30 0.45 1.50
CA THR A 198 -1.09 -0.04 1.54
C THR A 198 -1.39 -1.17 0.55
N GLY A 199 -0.51 -1.37 -0.42
CA GLY A 199 -0.63 -2.42 -1.43
C GLY A 199 0.75 -2.90 -1.86
N GLN A 200 1.01 -2.91 -3.15
CA GLN A 200 2.34 -3.19 -3.67
C GLN A 200 3.22 -1.94 -3.66
N ALA A 201 4.48 -2.08 -3.31
CA ALA A 201 5.45 -0.99 -3.32
C ALA A 201 6.75 -1.47 -3.97
N PHE A 202 6.91 -1.22 -5.27
CA PHE A 202 8.03 -1.76 -6.01
C PHE A 202 8.91 -0.69 -6.66
N SER A 203 10.21 -1.03 -6.74
CA SER A 203 11.23 -0.31 -7.52
C SER A 203 11.42 1.16 -7.07
N GLY A 204 12.08 1.95 -7.93
CA GLY A 204 12.25 3.39 -7.75
C GLY A 204 10.93 4.15 -7.57
N GLY A 205 9.84 3.61 -8.12
CA GLY A 205 8.51 4.18 -7.99
C GLY A 205 8.03 4.30 -6.55
N ALA A 206 8.23 3.27 -5.76
CA ALA A 206 7.91 3.28 -4.34
C ALA A 206 8.92 4.13 -3.56
N ILE A 207 10.22 3.92 -3.79
CA ILE A 207 11.29 4.59 -3.04
C ILE A 207 11.16 6.11 -3.11
N GLY A 208 10.72 6.66 -4.25
CA GLY A 208 10.56 8.10 -4.46
C GLY A 208 9.62 8.83 -3.48
N ILE A 209 8.83 8.10 -2.68
CA ILE A 209 7.95 8.66 -1.64
C ILE A 209 7.96 7.86 -0.32
N THR A 210 8.98 7.01 -0.09
CA THR A 210 9.04 6.16 1.12
C THR A 210 10.14 6.53 2.11
N VAL A 211 10.84 7.65 1.93
CA VAL A 211 11.79 8.15 2.92
C VAL A 211 11.02 8.83 4.06
N GLY A 212 10.89 8.17 5.20
CA GLY A 212 10.10 8.69 6.32
C GLY A 212 10.59 8.28 7.70
N ASP A 213 10.09 8.97 8.71
CA ASP A 213 10.43 8.73 10.11
C ASP A 213 9.82 7.43 10.63
N ARG A 214 8.60 7.12 10.17
CA ARG A 214 7.91 5.86 10.43
C ARG A 214 7.40 5.28 9.12
N ILE A 215 7.76 4.01 8.88
CA ILE A 215 7.28 3.22 7.75
C ILE A 215 6.32 2.18 8.30
N LEU A 216 5.04 2.38 8.07
CA LEU A 216 3.95 1.48 8.39
C LEU A 216 3.66 0.64 7.15
N MET A 217 3.44 -0.65 7.32
CA MET A 217 3.12 -1.53 6.20
C MET A 217 1.93 -2.41 6.55
N MET A 218 0.92 -2.41 5.69
CA MET A 218 -0.23 -3.30 5.86
C MET A 218 0.23 -4.76 5.77
N GLU A 219 -0.38 -5.64 6.56
CA GLU A 219 0.02 -7.03 6.78
C GLU A 219 0.23 -7.84 5.49
N HIS A 220 -0.65 -7.63 4.51
CA HIS A 220 -0.61 -8.32 3.22
C HIS A 220 -0.11 -7.41 2.08
N SER A 221 0.60 -6.36 2.40
CA SER A 221 1.33 -5.54 1.42
C SER A 221 2.69 -6.15 1.08
N CYS A 222 3.31 -5.65 0.01
CA CYS A 222 4.64 -6.09 -0.43
C CYS A 222 5.53 -4.88 -0.73
N TYR A 223 6.80 -4.94 -0.33
CA TYR A 223 7.77 -3.90 -0.63
C TYR A 223 9.09 -4.52 -1.08
N SER A 224 9.57 -4.16 -2.27
CA SER A 224 10.84 -4.67 -2.81
C SER A 224 11.36 -3.81 -3.96
N VAL A 225 12.64 -4.00 -4.29
CA VAL A 225 13.29 -3.33 -5.42
C VAL A 225 12.73 -3.74 -6.78
N ILE A 226 12.16 -4.95 -6.89
CA ILE A 226 11.69 -5.51 -8.16
C ILE A 226 10.49 -6.42 -7.92
N VAL A 227 9.59 -6.50 -8.90
CA VAL A 227 8.47 -7.46 -8.87
C VAL A 227 8.97 -8.90 -9.06
N PRO A 228 8.36 -9.91 -8.39
CA PRO A 228 8.82 -11.31 -8.46
C PRO A 228 8.90 -11.87 -9.88
N GLU A 229 7.99 -11.50 -10.76
CA GLU A 229 7.98 -11.96 -12.15
C GLU A 229 9.21 -11.49 -12.92
N SER A 230 9.63 -10.24 -12.73
CA SER A 230 10.84 -9.69 -13.35
C SER A 230 12.11 -10.27 -12.71
N CYS A 231 12.13 -10.42 -11.39
CA CYS A 231 13.19 -11.08 -10.66
C CYS A 231 13.42 -12.52 -11.18
N SER A 232 12.34 -13.28 -11.33
CA SER A 232 12.35 -14.63 -11.88
C SER A 232 12.96 -14.66 -13.29
N THR A 233 12.56 -13.72 -14.14
CA THR A 233 13.10 -13.61 -15.51
C THR A 233 14.60 -13.31 -15.52
N ILE A 234 15.08 -12.45 -14.63
CA ILE A 234 16.50 -12.08 -14.55
C ILE A 234 17.34 -13.21 -13.99
N LEU A 235 16.92 -13.80 -12.87
CA LEU A 235 17.71 -14.83 -12.16
C LEU A 235 17.61 -16.21 -12.81
N PHE A 236 16.42 -16.61 -13.19
CA PHE A 236 16.14 -17.97 -13.64
C PHE A 236 15.92 -18.06 -15.16
N LYS A 237 15.89 -16.93 -15.88
CA LYS A 237 15.61 -16.85 -17.32
C LYS A 237 14.20 -17.33 -17.72
N VAL A 238 13.32 -17.54 -16.75
CA VAL A 238 11.93 -17.96 -16.94
C VAL A 238 11.02 -17.19 -15.97
N ARG A 239 9.77 -16.94 -16.36
CA ARG A 239 8.80 -16.19 -15.55
C ARG A 239 8.04 -17.09 -14.55
N GLU A 240 7.99 -18.37 -14.82
CA GLU A 240 7.19 -19.35 -14.09
C GLU A 240 7.68 -19.56 -12.65
N ARG A 241 8.96 -19.30 -12.36
CA ARG A 241 9.55 -19.42 -11.00
C ARG A 241 9.33 -18.17 -10.13
N LYS A 242 8.29 -17.39 -10.39
CA LYS A 242 7.94 -16.18 -9.65
C LYS A 242 7.65 -16.41 -8.16
N GLU A 243 7.13 -17.58 -7.80
CA GLU A 243 6.86 -17.95 -6.40
C GLU A 243 8.18 -18.10 -5.62
N GLU A 244 9.16 -18.80 -6.20
CA GLU A 244 10.50 -18.93 -5.64
C GLU A 244 11.21 -17.58 -5.57
N ALA A 245 11.04 -16.73 -6.59
CA ALA A 245 11.56 -15.36 -6.58
C ALA A 245 10.93 -14.52 -5.47
N ALA A 246 9.62 -14.66 -5.21
CA ALA A 246 8.94 -13.96 -4.13
C ALA A 246 9.50 -14.34 -2.75
N GLU A 247 9.73 -15.62 -2.51
CA GLU A 247 10.36 -16.10 -1.28
C GLU A 247 11.80 -15.57 -1.11
N ALA A 248 12.59 -15.59 -2.19
CA ALA A 248 13.97 -15.11 -2.17
C ALA A 248 14.11 -13.61 -1.96
N LEU A 249 13.13 -12.82 -2.41
CA LEU A 249 13.13 -11.36 -2.30
C LEU A 249 12.86 -10.85 -0.88
N LYS A 250 12.35 -11.67 0.05
CA LYS A 250 12.03 -11.24 1.41
C LYS A 250 11.18 -9.96 1.44
N LEU A 251 10.07 -9.96 0.70
CA LEU A 251 9.28 -8.76 0.39
C LEU A 251 8.03 -8.57 1.26
N THR A 252 7.78 -9.48 2.20
CA THR A 252 6.59 -9.42 3.06
C THR A 252 6.79 -8.47 4.25
N ALA A 253 5.70 -8.02 4.85
CA ALA A 253 5.76 -7.15 6.01
C ALA A 253 6.56 -7.79 7.18
N SER A 254 6.42 -9.10 7.40
CA SER A 254 7.18 -9.83 8.42
C SER A 254 8.69 -9.86 8.11
N ASP A 255 9.07 -10.17 6.87
CA ASP A 255 10.48 -10.18 6.47
C ASP A 255 11.12 -8.80 6.66
N LEU A 256 10.43 -7.75 6.22
CA LEU A 256 10.95 -6.39 6.24
C LEU A 256 11.00 -5.79 7.65
N GLN A 257 10.11 -6.21 8.56
CA GLN A 257 10.19 -5.84 9.96
C GLN A 257 11.37 -6.53 10.65
N GLU A 258 11.61 -7.82 10.37
CA GLU A 258 12.76 -8.55 10.87
C GLU A 258 14.09 -7.94 10.41
N GLU A 259 14.15 -7.49 9.14
CA GLU A 259 15.32 -6.78 8.59
C GLU A 259 15.43 -5.31 9.03
N GLY A 260 14.47 -4.78 9.78
CA GLY A 260 14.47 -3.40 10.27
C GLY A 260 14.23 -2.34 9.18
N ILE A 261 13.65 -2.74 8.03
CA ILE A 261 13.32 -1.83 6.91
C ILE A 261 12.02 -1.09 7.17
N ILE A 262 11.05 -1.75 7.79
CA ILE A 262 9.79 -1.11 8.23
C ILE A 262 9.73 -1.04 9.74
N ASP A 263 9.00 -0.05 10.27
CA ASP A 263 8.88 0.14 11.72
C ASP A 263 7.74 -0.67 12.34
N ARG A 264 6.59 -0.78 11.64
CA ARG A 264 5.41 -1.48 12.16
C ARG A 264 4.60 -2.16 11.07
N ILE A 265 4.08 -3.34 11.41
CA ILE A 265 3.05 -4.02 10.63
C ILE A 265 1.68 -3.52 11.11
N VAL A 266 0.83 -3.12 10.19
CA VAL A 266 -0.55 -2.74 10.42
C VAL A 266 -1.43 -3.94 10.08
N GLY A 267 -2.06 -4.54 11.10
CA GLY A 267 -2.96 -5.68 10.91
C GLY A 267 -4.14 -5.33 10.00
N GLU A 268 -4.49 -6.27 9.15
CA GLU A 268 -5.62 -6.16 8.23
C GLU A 268 -6.84 -6.92 8.78
N PRO A 269 -8.06 -6.58 8.32
CA PRO A 269 -9.23 -7.43 8.53
C PRO A 269 -8.95 -8.85 8.10
N PHE A 270 -9.55 -9.81 8.76
CA PHE A 270 -9.36 -11.21 8.43
C PHE A 270 -9.69 -11.49 6.95
N GLY A 271 -8.76 -12.06 6.23
CA GLY A 271 -8.84 -12.25 4.79
C GLY A 271 -8.32 -11.07 3.94
N GLY A 272 -7.83 -10.00 4.56
CA GLY A 272 -7.19 -8.87 3.88
C GLY A 272 -8.04 -7.60 3.77
N ALA A 273 -7.39 -6.48 3.51
CA ALA A 273 -8.03 -5.15 3.45
C ALA A 273 -9.18 -5.04 2.42
N HIS A 274 -9.17 -5.86 1.39
CA HIS A 274 -10.25 -5.89 0.37
C HIS A 274 -11.58 -6.44 0.91
N ARG A 275 -11.59 -7.09 2.07
CA ARG A 275 -12.79 -7.64 2.71
C ARG A 275 -13.55 -6.60 3.53
N ASN A 276 -12.84 -5.70 4.19
CA ASN A 276 -13.43 -4.63 5.01
C ASN A 276 -12.55 -3.37 4.98
N TRP A 277 -12.92 -2.42 4.13
CA TRP A 277 -12.17 -1.19 3.95
C TRP A 277 -12.20 -0.28 5.19
N ASP A 278 -13.34 -0.25 5.89
CA ASP A 278 -13.52 0.62 7.05
C ASP A 278 -12.66 0.15 8.22
N GLU A 279 -12.60 -1.14 8.46
CA GLU A 279 -11.72 -1.74 9.47
C GLU A 279 -10.24 -1.58 9.12
N ALA A 280 -9.86 -1.80 7.85
CA ALA A 280 -8.50 -1.57 7.38
C ALA A 280 -8.06 -0.12 7.56
N ALA A 281 -8.94 0.84 7.20
CA ALA A 281 -8.69 2.26 7.39
C ALA A 281 -8.62 2.66 8.87
N ALA A 282 -9.50 2.13 9.71
CA ALA A 282 -9.48 2.39 11.15
C ALA A 282 -8.19 1.87 11.81
N SER A 283 -7.73 0.67 11.42
CA SER A 283 -6.45 0.12 11.89
C SER A 283 -5.29 1.00 11.47
N LEU A 284 -5.22 1.39 10.19
CA LEU A 284 -4.16 2.26 9.68
C LEU A 284 -4.17 3.64 10.35
N LYS A 285 -5.34 4.26 10.51
CA LYS A 285 -5.52 5.56 11.17
C LYS A 285 -4.95 5.56 12.58
N ARG A 286 -5.25 4.53 13.37
CA ARG A 286 -4.71 4.39 14.74
C ARG A 286 -3.19 4.41 14.76
N HIS A 287 -2.54 3.62 13.91
CA HIS A 287 -1.08 3.56 13.85
C HIS A 287 -0.45 4.88 13.35
N ILE A 288 -1.13 5.59 12.43
CA ILE A 288 -0.69 6.92 11.98
C ILE A 288 -0.73 7.91 13.16
N LEU A 289 -1.82 7.94 13.93
CA LEU A 289 -1.97 8.84 15.10
C LEU A 289 -0.89 8.54 16.16
N GLU A 290 -0.63 7.27 16.45
CA GLU A 290 0.43 6.85 17.36
C GLU A 290 1.82 7.32 16.86
N ALA A 291 2.11 7.13 15.58
CA ALA A 291 3.36 7.56 14.97
C ALA A 291 3.54 9.08 15.02
N ILE A 292 2.49 9.85 14.72
CA ILE A 292 2.53 11.31 14.82
C ILE A 292 2.77 11.75 16.27
N ALA A 293 2.11 11.15 17.25
CA ALA A 293 2.27 11.46 18.66
C ALA A 293 3.71 11.22 19.15
N GLU A 294 4.32 10.10 18.77
CA GLU A 294 5.73 9.79 19.06
C GLU A 294 6.68 10.84 18.48
N LEU A 295 6.48 11.19 17.20
CA LEU A 295 7.39 12.09 16.48
C LEU A 295 7.25 13.56 16.92
N ARG A 296 6.08 14.00 17.38
CA ARG A 296 5.84 15.35 17.91
C ARG A 296 6.66 15.67 19.17
N SER A 297 7.15 14.65 19.88
CA SER A 297 8.00 14.84 21.07
C SER A 297 9.44 15.22 20.73
N LEU A 298 9.86 15.06 19.47
CA LEU A 298 11.22 15.35 19.01
C LEU A 298 11.34 16.81 18.56
N SER A 299 12.50 17.41 18.80
CA SER A 299 12.89 18.65 18.14
C SER A 299 13.08 18.42 16.63
N THR A 300 13.01 19.46 15.85
CA THR A 300 13.19 19.39 14.38
C THR A 300 14.55 18.78 13.98
N ASP A 301 15.62 19.17 14.67
CA ASP A 301 16.95 18.66 14.38
C ASP A 301 17.08 17.18 14.75
N GLU A 302 16.56 16.78 15.89
CA GLU A 302 16.50 15.36 16.29
C GLU A 302 15.69 14.51 15.30
N LEU A 303 14.58 15.04 14.81
CA LEU A 303 13.73 14.36 13.84
C LEU A 303 14.50 14.06 12.54
N VAL A 304 15.13 15.08 11.97
CA VAL A 304 15.93 14.95 10.74
C VAL A 304 17.14 14.04 10.96
N GLN A 305 17.87 14.22 12.07
CA GLN A 305 19.04 13.41 12.38
C GLN A 305 18.67 11.92 12.53
N LYS A 306 17.62 11.59 13.28
CA LYS A 306 17.16 10.21 13.46
C LYS A 306 16.69 9.59 12.14
N ARG A 307 16.06 10.38 11.25
CA ARG A 307 15.69 9.90 9.91
C ARG A 307 16.93 9.52 9.10
N ILE A 308 17.94 10.37 9.05
CA ILE A 308 19.19 10.10 8.33
C ILE A 308 19.90 8.87 8.92
N GLU A 309 20.02 8.79 10.24
CA GLU A 309 20.61 7.65 10.94
C GLU A 309 19.89 6.34 10.64
N LYS A 310 18.55 6.36 10.66
CA LYS A 310 17.71 5.20 10.33
C LYS A 310 18.05 4.63 8.95
N PHE A 311 18.05 5.48 7.91
CA PHE A 311 18.34 5.01 6.54
C PHE A 311 19.81 4.65 6.33
N SER A 312 20.72 5.29 7.03
CA SER A 312 22.16 4.96 7.01
C SER A 312 22.46 3.61 7.68
N ALA A 313 21.62 3.18 8.62
CA ALA A 313 21.74 1.90 9.31
C ALA A 313 21.06 0.72 8.59
N MET A 314 20.29 0.99 7.53
CA MET A 314 19.58 -0.03 6.74
C MET A 314 20.54 -0.82 5.85
N ALA A 315 21.46 -1.56 6.41
CA ALA A 315 22.25 -2.55 5.68
C ALA A 315 22.90 -3.52 6.65
N ARG A 316 22.84 -4.80 6.33
CA ARG A 316 23.64 -5.83 6.99
C ARG A 316 24.72 -6.29 6.04
N PHE A 317 25.97 -6.02 6.35
CA PHE A 317 27.13 -6.54 5.63
C PHE A 317 28.02 -7.30 6.60
N LYS A 318 28.63 -8.36 6.12
CA LYS A 318 29.71 -9.05 6.84
C LYS A 318 31.02 -8.53 6.30
N GLU A 319 31.89 -8.10 7.20
CA GLU A 319 33.29 -7.85 6.87
C GLU A 319 34.03 -9.16 6.54
#